data_fdc8d4dc476b6dd0d0a6d99c84794d8a
#
_entry.id   fdc8d4dc476b6dd0d0a6d99c84794d8a
#
_cell.length_a   1.000
_cell.length_b   1.000
_cell.length_c   1.000
_cell.angle_alpha   90.00
_cell.angle_beta   90.00
_cell.angle_gamma   90.00
#
_symmetry.space_group_name_H-M   'P 1'
#
loop_
_entity.id
_entity.type
_entity.pdbx_description
1 polymer ?
#
loop_
_entity_poly.entity_id
_entity_poly.type
_entity_poly.pdbx_seq_one_letter_code
_entity_poly.pdbx_strand_id
1 'polypeptide(L)'
;KKAVDALTWAVSEMDRRYDLLADGQVRDINGYHEKFDAGLLDTEKFDRFPYIVVCIDELNDLMMVAGREVESAIVRLAQMARAIGIHLVVATQRPSVDVITGVMKANIPSRLAFSVASTTDSRVILDQSGAEKLIGLGDMLIVTASNPRLERIQGAWVTEEEIKDVVSWVKSQKEAEYNPAVIEEQKSTTVQSDDDLGEDEELIKTATDLVVRSQLGSTSMLQRKLRVGFARAGRLMDILESQGIVGPSEGSKAREVLITVEEYETKKNDNDEQTKFYDKVKESEEENEILVDKIQLDNDNNNTDELFEEEEEEESQT
;
A
#
# COMPACT_ATOMS: atom_id res chain seq x y z
N LYS A 1 5.69 10.04 -7.96
CA LYS A 1 4.42 9.43 -7.57
C LYS A 1 4.45 7.93 -7.82
N LYS A 2 4.48 7.41 -9.06
CA LYS A 2 4.48 5.98 -9.38
C LYS A 2 5.50 5.11 -8.61
N ALA A 3 6.68 5.63 -8.30
CA ALA A 3 7.68 4.91 -7.52
C ALA A 3 7.29 4.80 -6.03
N VAL A 4 6.61 5.81 -5.50
CA VAL A 4 6.05 5.76 -4.14
C VAL A 4 4.91 4.75 -4.09
N ASP A 5 4.05 4.74 -5.11
CA ASP A 5 2.95 3.78 -5.23
C ASP A 5 3.49 2.33 -5.29
N ALA A 6 4.60 2.10 -6.01
CA ALA A 6 5.27 0.79 -6.04
C ALA A 6 5.83 0.36 -4.67
N LEU A 7 6.37 1.29 -3.88
CA LEU A 7 6.80 0.99 -2.50
C LEU A 7 5.61 0.67 -1.59
N THR A 8 4.52 1.42 -1.73
CA THR A 8 3.27 1.16 -1.00
C THR A 8 2.71 -0.21 -1.36
N TRP A 9 2.70 -0.56 -2.64
CA TRP A 9 2.32 -1.90 -3.10
C TRP A 9 3.21 -2.99 -2.47
N ALA A 10 4.53 -2.78 -2.44
CA ALA A 10 5.45 -3.75 -1.84
C ALA A 10 5.19 -3.98 -0.34
N VAL A 11 4.78 -2.92 0.39
CA VAL A 11 4.35 -3.01 1.79
C VAL A 11 3.04 -3.79 1.91
N SER A 12 2.05 -3.52 1.05
CA SER A 12 0.78 -4.25 1.05
C SER A 12 0.97 -5.73 0.70
N GLU A 13 1.82 -6.03 -0.29
CA GLU A 13 2.18 -7.40 -0.65
C GLU A 13 2.93 -8.11 0.49
N MET A 14 3.75 -7.38 1.25
CA MET A 14 4.37 -7.90 2.45
C MET A 14 3.32 -8.34 3.47
N ASP A 15 2.33 -7.50 3.75
CA ASP A 15 1.26 -7.81 4.71
C ASP A 15 0.43 -9.01 4.23
N ARG A 16 0.01 -9.02 2.97
CA ARG A 16 -0.69 -10.17 2.35
C ARG A 16 0.08 -11.49 2.52
N ARG A 17 1.40 -11.47 2.32
CA ARG A 17 2.23 -12.66 2.49
C ARG A 17 2.31 -13.13 3.94
N TYR A 18 2.35 -12.21 4.90
CA TYR A 18 2.31 -12.57 6.31
C TYR A 18 0.99 -13.27 6.68
N ASP A 19 -0.13 -12.81 6.15
CA ASP A 19 -1.43 -13.45 6.35
C ASP A 19 -1.42 -14.88 5.78
N LEU A 20 -0.91 -15.07 4.56
CA LEU A 20 -0.77 -16.41 3.95
C LEU A 20 0.17 -17.33 4.75
N LEU A 21 1.27 -16.81 5.28
CA LEU A 21 2.17 -17.58 6.13
C LEU A 21 1.48 -18.01 7.44
N ALA A 22 0.72 -17.11 8.04
CA ALA A 22 -0.05 -17.38 9.26
C ALA A 22 -1.12 -18.45 9.02
N ASP A 23 -1.90 -18.33 7.95
CA ASP A 23 -2.91 -19.30 7.54
C ASP A 23 -2.29 -20.66 7.19
N GLY A 24 -1.15 -20.65 6.49
CA GLY A 24 -0.37 -21.85 6.19
C GLY A 24 0.39 -22.43 7.38
N GLN A 25 0.38 -21.78 8.54
CA GLN A 25 1.12 -22.17 9.75
C GLN A 25 2.61 -22.40 9.47
N VAL A 26 3.24 -21.45 8.78
CA VAL A 26 4.66 -21.46 8.45
C VAL A 26 5.32 -20.14 8.88
N ARG A 27 6.66 -20.15 9.03
CA ARG A 27 7.38 -18.98 9.57
C ARG A 27 8.02 -18.10 8.49
N ASP A 28 8.32 -18.70 7.35
CA ASP A 28 9.04 -18.03 6.27
C ASP A 28 8.68 -18.62 4.90
N ILE A 29 9.14 -17.95 3.86
CA ILE A 29 8.89 -18.32 2.46
C ILE A 29 9.43 -19.72 2.12
N ASN A 30 10.53 -20.18 2.73
CA ASN A 30 11.08 -21.49 2.44
C ASN A 30 10.15 -22.58 2.95
N GLY A 31 9.72 -22.48 4.22
CA GLY A 31 8.74 -23.40 4.79
C GLY A 31 7.40 -23.35 4.06
N TYR A 32 7.02 -22.17 3.54
CA TYR A 32 5.82 -22.03 2.71
C TYR A 32 5.97 -22.80 1.38
N HIS A 33 7.09 -22.60 0.67
CA HIS A 33 7.37 -23.31 -0.58
C HIS A 33 7.47 -24.84 -0.37
N GLU A 34 8.11 -25.29 0.70
CA GLU A 34 8.18 -26.72 1.03
C GLU A 34 6.79 -27.34 1.21
N LYS A 35 5.89 -26.67 1.95
CA LYS A 35 4.50 -27.15 2.14
C LYS A 35 3.69 -27.08 0.85
N PHE A 36 3.84 -26.01 0.07
CA PHE A 36 3.14 -25.84 -1.20
C PHE A 36 3.56 -26.93 -2.21
N ASP A 37 4.86 -27.11 -2.40
CA ASP A 37 5.43 -28.07 -3.34
C ASP A 37 5.13 -29.54 -2.91
N ALA A 38 4.92 -29.78 -1.62
CA ALA A 38 4.47 -31.08 -1.08
C ALA A 38 2.95 -31.31 -1.21
N GLY A 39 2.18 -30.34 -1.73
CA GLY A 39 0.73 -30.43 -1.86
C GLY A 39 -0.04 -30.40 -0.53
N LEU A 40 0.59 -29.84 0.52
CA LEU A 40 0.01 -29.72 1.86
C LEU A 40 -0.79 -28.44 2.07
N LEU A 41 -0.79 -27.53 1.09
CA LEU A 41 -1.57 -26.30 1.06
C LEU A 41 -2.63 -26.41 -0.04
N ASP A 42 -3.84 -25.94 0.26
CA ASP A 42 -4.95 -25.88 -0.68
C ASP A 42 -4.66 -24.88 -1.81
N THR A 43 -4.54 -25.36 -3.03
CA THR A 43 -4.23 -24.54 -4.22
C THR A 43 -5.36 -23.61 -4.66
N GLU A 44 -6.58 -23.74 -4.11
CA GLU A 44 -7.66 -22.78 -4.34
C GLU A 44 -7.47 -21.53 -3.46
N LYS A 45 -6.84 -21.69 -2.29
CA LYS A 45 -6.58 -20.60 -1.34
C LYS A 45 -5.15 -20.05 -1.40
N PHE A 46 -4.18 -20.89 -1.71
CA PHE A 46 -2.76 -20.56 -1.65
C PHE A 46 -2.12 -20.63 -3.03
N ASP A 47 -1.36 -19.61 -3.38
CA ASP A 47 -0.54 -19.52 -4.58
C ASP A 47 0.96 -19.60 -4.22
N ARG A 48 1.77 -20.17 -5.10
CA ARG A 48 3.21 -20.18 -4.92
C ARG A 48 3.82 -18.85 -5.31
N PHE A 49 3.87 -17.91 -4.38
CA PHE A 49 4.38 -16.58 -4.65
C PHE A 49 5.92 -16.55 -4.82
N PRO A 50 6.43 -15.70 -5.74
CA PRO A 50 7.86 -15.63 -6.06
C PRO A 50 8.62 -14.80 -5.02
N TYR A 51 9.97 -14.89 -5.04
CA TYR A 51 10.80 -13.85 -4.44
C TYR A 51 10.65 -12.53 -5.20
N ILE A 52 10.67 -11.42 -4.47
CA ILE A 52 10.60 -10.07 -5.03
C ILE A 52 11.89 -9.33 -4.67
N VAL A 53 12.50 -8.68 -5.66
CA VAL A 53 13.62 -7.76 -5.44
C VAL A 53 13.16 -6.36 -5.84
N VAL A 54 13.15 -5.45 -4.87
CA VAL A 54 12.83 -4.03 -5.08
C VAL A 54 14.14 -3.27 -5.22
N CYS A 55 14.41 -2.76 -6.43
CA CYS A 55 15.60 -1.98 -6.73
C CYS A 55 15.26 -0.50 -6.82
N ILE A 56 15.94 0.33 -6.03
CA ILE A 56 15.87 1.80 -6.09
C ILE A 56 17.23 2.29 -6.58
N ASP A 57 17.26 2.83 -7.79
CA ASP A 57 18.49 3.29 -8.46
C ASP A 57 19.02 4.60 -7.87
N GLU A 58 18.11 5.57 -7.63
CA GLU A 58 18.46 6.86 -7.01
C GLU A 58 17.44 7.21 -5.91
N LEU A 59 17.83 6.91 -4.67
CA LEU A 59 16.98 7.17 -3.50
C LEU A 59 16.72 8.67 -3.30
N ASN A 60 17.71 9.53 -3.58
CA ASN A 60 17.56 10.97 -3.41
C ASN A 60 16.34 11.53 -4.14
N ASP A 61 16.08 11.06 -5.36
CA ASP A 61 14.96 11.56 -6.16
C ASP A 61 13.60 11.23 -5.53
N LEU A 62 13.50 10.10 -4.85
CA LEU A 62 12.29 9.72 -4.11
C LEU A 62 12.16 10.51 -2.80
N MET A 63 13.26 10.70 -2.08
CA MET A 63 13.28 11.46 -0.82
C MET A 63 12.89 12.93 -1.03
N MET A 64 13.26 13.52 -2.17
CA MET A 64 12.87 14.89 -2.54
C MET A 64 11.38 15.05 -2.81
N VAL A 65 10.70 14.00 -3.25
CA VAL A 65 9.28 14.04 -3.63
C VAL A 65 8.36 13.68 -2.45
N ALA A 66 8.70 12.64 -1.69
CA ALA A 66 7.85 12.08 -0.63
C ALA A 66 8.70 11.43 0.48
N GLY A 67 9.65 12.16 1.03
CA GLY A 67 10.70 11.63 1.91
C GLY A 67 10.18 10.82 3.10
N ARG A 68 9.14 11.29 3.79
CA ARG A 68 8.58 10.60 4.96
C ARG A 68 7.92 9.27 4.60
N GLU A 69 7.17 9.24 3.52
CA GLU A 69 6.47 8.05 3.04
C GLU A 69 7.46 7.01 2.53
N VAL A 70 8.45 7.44 1.76
CA VAL A 70 9.54 6.59 1.24
C VAL A 70 10.37 6.00 2.39
N GLU A 71 10.81 6.83 3.34
CA GLU A 71 11.55 6.36 4.53
C GLU A 71 10.75 5.32 5.31
N SER A 72 9.48 5.62 5.61
CA SER A 72 8.61 4.71 6.35
C SER A 72 8.43 3.37 5.64
N ALA A 73 8.20 3.38 4.32
CA ALA A 73 8.05 2.15 3.54
C ALA A 73 9.34 1.33 3.49
N ILE A 74 10.49 1.97 3.25
CA ILE A 74 11.80 1.31 3.23
C ILE A 74 12.12 0.68 4.58
N VAL A 75 11.92 1.43 5.67
CA VAL A 75 12.20 0.94 7.04
C VAL A 75 11.31 -0.26 7.36
N ARG A 76 10.02 -0.18 7.06
CA ARG A 76 9.08 -1.28 7.29
C ARG A 76 9.45 -2.54 6.50
N LEU A 77 9.77 -2.40 5.22
CA LEU A 77 10.25 -3.51 4.40
C LEU A 77 11.57 -4.07 4.93
N ALA A 78 12.54 -3.23 5.29
CA ALA A 78 13.82 -3.68 5.82
C ALA A 78 13.69 -4.47 7.13
N GLN A 79 12.72 -4.11 7.98
CA GLN A 79 12.46 -4.80 9.25
C GLN A 79 11.80 -6.16 9.08
N MET A 80 10.85 -6.27 8.15
CA MET A 80 9.92 -7.39 8.12
C MET A 80 10.00 -8.24 6.86
N ALA A 81 10.34 -7.68 5.71
CA ALA A 81 10.11 -8.33 4.43
C ALA A 81 11.03 -9.54 4.12
N ARG A 82 12.14 -9.71 4.86
CA ARG A 82 13.11 -10.80 4.64
C ARG A 82 12.48 -12.18 4.73
N ALA A 83 11.68 -12.42 5.77
CA ALA A 83 11.08 -13.73 6.02
C ALA A 83 10.10 -14.17 4.92
N ILE A 84 9.49 -13.20 4.25
CA ILE A 84 8.49 -13.42 3.19
C ILE A 84 9.07 -13.30 1.77
N GLY A 85 10.40 -13.22 1.66
CA GLY A 85 11.10 -13.23 0.37
C GLY A 85 11.02 -11.92 -0.42
N ILE A 86 10.87 -10.77 0.23
CA ILE A 86 11.02 -9.46 -0.40
C ILE A 86 12.34 -8.85 0.04
N HIS A 87 13.17 -8.48 -0.93
CA HIS A 87 14.52 -7.96 -0.72
C HIS A 87 14.65 -6.54 -1.30
N LEU A 88 15.40 -5.68 -0.59
CA LEU A 88 15.67 -4.32 -1.00
C LEU A 88 17.10 -4.16 -1.49
N VAL A 89 17.27 -3.48 -2.63
CA VAL A 89 18.53 -2.93 -3.11
C VAL A 89 18.33 -1.43 -3.29
N VAL A 90 18.98 -0.64 -2.45
CA VAL A 90 18.82 0.82 -2.45
C VAL A 90 20.14 1.47 -2.80
N ALA A 91 20.16 2.28 -3.84
CA ALA A 91 21.32 3.02 -4.28
C ALA A 91 21.06 4.54 -4.31
N THR A 92 22.11 5.31 -4.21
CA THR A 92 22.10 6.76 -4.41
C THR A 92 23.49 7.27 -4.83
N GLN A 93 23.51 8.27 -5.70
CA GLN A 93 24.72 9.02 -6.07
C GLN A 93 24.93 10.23 -5.15
N ARG A 94 23.99 10.49 -4.22
CA ARG A 94 24.02 11.65 -3.29
C ARG A 94 23.96 11.19 -1.84
N PRO A 95 25.09 10.75 -1.26
CA PRO A 95 25.12 10.24 0.10
C PRO A 95 25.08 11.39 1.10
N SER A 96 23.89 11.92 1.37
CA SER A 96 23.63 12.91 2.43
C SER A 96 22.86 12.30 3.58
N VAL A 97 22.89 12.92 4.75
CA VAL A 97 22.15 12.47 5.94
C VAL A 97 20.63 12.57 5.76
N ASP A 98 20.17 13.45 4.88
CA ASP A 98 18.77 13.62 4.53
C ASP A 98 18.26 12.51 3.59
N VAL A 99 19.18 11.84 2.88
CA VAL A 99 18.87 10.73 1.97
C VAL A 99 19.08 9.39 2.66
N ILE A 100 20.24 9.19 3.29
CA ILE A 100 20.58 7.99 4.05
C ILE A 100 20.42 8.29 5.54
N THR A 101 19.21 8.17 6.03
CA THR A 101 18.88 8.55 7.41
C THR A 101 19.41 7.56 8.44
N GLY A 102 19.51 8.01 9.69
CA GLY A 102 19.92 7.15 10.81
C GLY A 102 18.96 5.97 11.02
N VAL A 103 17.65 6.18 10.77
CA VAL A 103 16.63 5.13 10.90
C VAL A 103 16.78 4.07 9.81
N MET A 104 17.05 4.46 8.57
CA MET A 104 17.36 3.52 7.49
C MET A 104 18.61 2.70 7.81
N LYS A 105 19.71 3.35 8.24
CA LYS A 105 20.96 2.66 8.61
C LYS A 105 20.81 1.65 9.73
N ALA A 106 19.95 1.94 10.70
CA ALA A 106 19.66 1.02 11.81
C ALA A 106 18.94 -0.27 11.33
N ASN A 107 18.21 -0.22 10.22
CA ASN A 107 17.42 -1.33 9.69
C ASN A 107 18.05 -2.00 8.45
N ILE A 108 18.99 -1.32 7.79
CA ILE A 108 19.76 -1.85 6.65
C ILE A 108 21.24 -1.98 7.06
N PRO A 109 21.61 -3.11 7.66
CA PRO A 109 22.95 -3.28 8.20
C PRO A 109 24.04 -3.58 7.15
N SER A 110 23.65 -4.08 5.98
CA SER A 110 24.60 -4.36 4.89
C SER A 110 24.70 -3.12 3.99
N ARG A 111 25.90 -2.57 3.92
CA ARG A 111 26.14 -1.32 3.18
C ARG A 111 27.43 -1.42 2.39
N LEU A 112 27.43 -0.81 1.22
CA LEU A 112 28.53 -0.79 0.27
C LEU A 112 28.75 0.62 -0.21
N ALA A 113 30.02 1.05 -0.28
CA ALA A 113 30.39 2.32 -0.89
C ALA A 113 31.46 2.09 -1.95
N PHE A 114 31.25 2.64 -3.12
CA PHE A 114 32.27 2.90 -4.10
C PHE A 114 33.03 4.17 -3.74
N SER A 115 33.97 4.63 -4.60
CA SER A 115 34.71 5.85 -4.38
C SER A 115 33.79 7.05 -4.23
N VAL A 116 33.97 7.83 -3.18
CA VAL A 116 33.21 9.05 -2.88
C VAL A 116 34.14 10.27 -2.80
N ALA A 117 33.55 11.47 -2.88
CA ALA A 117 34.32 12.72 -2.96
C ALA A 117 34.92 13.14 -1.61
N SER A 118 34.31 12.78 -0.49
CA SER A 118 34.71 13.25 0.82
C SER A 118 34.64 12.18 1.92
N THR A 119 35.40 12.41 2.98
CA THR A 119 35.32 11.60 4.23
C THR A 119 33.94 11.68 4.86
N THR A 120 33.21 12.79 4.68
CA THR A 120 31.84 12.94 5.17
C THR A 120 30.92 11.98 4.45
N ASP A 121 31.01 11.86 3.14
CA ASP A 121 30.19 10.95 2.33
C ASP A 121 30.44 9.49 2.74
N SER A 122 31.72 9.12 2.95
CA SER A 122 32.07 7.79 3.47
C SER A 122 31.39 7.49 4.81
N ARG A 123 31.38 8.45 5.73
CA ARG A 123 30.73 8.30 7.04
C ARG A 123 29.22 8.26 6.94
N VAL A 124 28.61 8.99 6.02
CA VAL A 124 27.16 8.91 5.81
C VAL A 124 26.74 7.49 5.43
N ILE A 125 27.49 6.81 4.55
CA ILE A 125 27.17 5.45 4.10
C ILE A 125 27.59 4.41 5.13
N LEU A 126 28.89 4.42 5.52
CA LEU A 126 29.55 3.32 6.23
C LEU A 126 29.70 3.56 7.74
N ASP A 127 29.35 4.75 8.25
CA ASP A 127 29.66 5.25 9.60
C ASP A 127 31.17 5.36 9.88
N GLN A 128 32.01 5.14 8.86
CA GLN A 128 33.48 5.14 8.92
C GLN A 128 34.06 5.85 7.70
N SER A 129 35.28 6.38 7.85
CA SER A 129 36.06 6.93 6.72
C SER A 129 36.76 5.81 5.95
N GLY A 130 37.08 6.06 4.70
CA GLY A 130 37.87 5.15 3.86
C GLY A 130 37.43 5.10 2.39
N ALA A 131 36.13 5.29 2.11
CA ALA A 131 35.65 5.24 0.73
C ALA A 131 36.16 6.40 -0.14
N GLU A 132 36.56 7.53 0.47
CA GLU A 132 37.23 8.64 -0.19
C GLU A 132 38.66 8.30 -0.70
N LYS A 133 39.20 7.16 -0.27
CA LYS A 133 40.55 6.68 -0.67
C LYS A 133 40.50 5.60 -1.74
N LEU A 134 39.31 5.21 -2.16
CA LEU A 134 39.13 4.20 -3.21
C LEU A 134 39.52 4.76 -4.58
N ILE A 135 40.03 3.91 -5.43
CA ILE A 135 40.58 4.29 -6.74
C ILE A 135 39.54 4.30 -7.87
N GLY A 136 38.29 3.95 -7.59
CA GLY A 136 37.25 3.81 -8.62
C GLY A 136 37.31 2.46 -9.35
N LEU A 137 36.63 2.36 -10.50
CA LEU A 137 36.64 1.16 -11.37
C LEU A 137 36.22 -0.13 -10.65
N GLY A 138 35.24 -0.03 -9.76
CA GLY A 138 34.74 -1.19 -9.00
C GLY A 138 35.45 -1.44 -7.67
N ASP A 139 36.43 -0.61 -7.29
CA ASP A 139 37.03 -0.64 -5.95
C ASP A 139 35.99 -0.16 -4.91
N MET A 140 35.71 -0.96 -3.91
CA MET A 140 34.63 -0.70 -2.97
C MET A 140 34.95 -1.12 -1.54
N LEU A 141 34.26 -0.52 -0.58
CA LEU A 141 34.21 -0.96 0.81
C LEU A 141 32.83 -1.51 1.12
N ILE A 142 32.80 -2.63 1.83
CA ILE A 142 31.55 -3.28 2.27
C ILE A 142 31.55 -3.54 3.77
N VAL A 143 30.39 -3.42 4.37
CA VAL A 143 30.07 -3.92 5.72
C VAL A 143 28.79 -4.73 5.61
N THR A 144 28.72 -5.86 6.30
CA THR A 144 27.53 -6.73 6.28
C THR A 144 27.01 -6.98 7.69
N ALA A 145 25.78 -7.45 7.79
CA ALA A 145 25.19 -7.82 9.07
C ALA A 145 26.00 -8.91 9.82
N SER A 146 26.61 -9.83 9.06
CA SER A 146 27.44 -10.92 9.60
C SER A 146 28.89 -10.51 9.91
N ASN A 147 29.39 -9.47 9.24
CA ASN A 147 30.72 -8.92 9.45
C ASN A 147 30.67 -7.38 9.50
N PRO A 148 30.69 -6.80 10.72
CA PRO A 148 30.63 -5.35 10.89
C PRO A 148 31.97 -4.64 10.62
N ARG A 149 33.01 -5.37 10.25
CA ARG A 149 34.29 -4.78 9.86
C ARG A 149 34.26 -4.39 8.40
N LEU A 150 34.86 -3.25 8.06
CA LEU A 150 35.02 -2.85 6.68
C LEU A 150 35.95 -3.80 5.94
N GLU A 151 35.47 -4.36 4.86
CA GLU A 151 36.24 -5.14 3.90
C GLU A 151 36.37 -4.36 2.59
N ARG A 152 37.58 -4.34 2.04
CA ARG A 152 37.83 -3.77 0.71
C ARG A 152 37.76 -4.87 -0.33
N ILE A 153 36.89 -4.67 -1.32
CA ILE A 153 36.67 -5.63 -2.39
C ILE A 153 36.90 -4.95 -3.73
N GLN A 154 37.54 -5.63 -4.66
CA GLN A 154 37.61 -5.21 -6.05
C GLN A 154 36.47 -5.88 -6.82
N GLY A 155 35.50 -5.09 -7.24
CA GLY A 155 34.42 -5.51 -8.16
C GLY A 155 34.96 -5.65 -9.59
N ALA A 156 34.31 -6.51 -10.37
CA ALA A 156 34.58 -6.59 -11.80
C ALA A 156 34.13 -5.30 -12.48
N TRP A 157 34.94 -4.82 -13.42
CA TRP A 157 34.51 -3.78 -14.33
C TRP A 157 33.62 -4.37 -15.41
N VAL A 158 32.40 -3.86 -15.57
CA VAL A 158 31.44 -4.31 -16.55
C VAL A 158 31.23 -3.21 -17.58
N THR A 159 31.39 -3.55 -18.86
CA THR A 159 31.20 -2.62 -19.97
C THR A 159 29.74 -2.50 -20.37
N GLU A 160 29.37 -1.43 -21.07
CA GLU A 160 28.03 -1.28 -21.62
C GLU A 160 27.64 -2.39 -22.61
N GLU A 161 28.63 -2.91 -23.34
CA GLU A 161 28.41 -4.00 -24.29
C GLU A 161 28.05 -5.31 -23.58
N GLU A 162 28.80 -5.66 -22.53
CA GLU A 162 28.49 -6.81 -21.67
C GLU A 162 27.11 -6.68 -21.01
N ILE A 163 26.71 -5.49 -20.57
CA ILE A 163 25.38 -5.23 -20.02
C ILE A 163 24.31 -5.47 -21.08
N LYS A 164 24.49 -4.97 -22.30
CA LYS A 164 23.56 -5.17 -23.42
C LYS A 164 23.41 -6.65 -23.79
N ASP A 165 24.50 -7.38 -23.79
CA ASP A 165 24.51 -8.81 -24.11
C ASP A 165 23.76 -9.61 -23.06
N VAL A 166 24.03 -9.37 -21.77
CA VAL A 166 23.31 -10.01 -20.66
C VAL A 166 21.83 -9.69 -20.69
N VAL A 167 21.48 -8.41 -20.87
CA VAL A 167 20.06 -7.98 -20.95
C VAL A 167 19.36 -8.62 -22.14
N SER A 168 20.01 -8.70 -23.30
CA SER A 168 19.47 -9.34 -24.50
C SER A 168 19.23 -10.82 -24.29
N TRP A 169 20.17 -11.50 -23.65
CA TRP A 169 20.07 -12.91 -23.31
C TRP A 169 18.94 -13.18 -22.30
N VAL A 170 18.81 -12.37 -21.24
CA VAL A 170 17.72 -12.49 -20.27
C VAL A 170 16.36 -12.29 -20.95
N LYS A 171 16.22 -11.25 -21.79
CA LYS A 171 14.98 -10.96 -22.55
C LYS A 171 14.60 -12.08 -23.52
N SER A 172 15.58 -12.81 -24.06
CA SER A 172 15.31 -13.92 -24.98
C SER A 172 14.68 -15.14 -24.30
N GLN A 173 14.75 -15.24 -22.97
CA GLN A 173 14.23 -16.40 -22.22
C GLN A 173 12.76 -16.27 -21.87
N LYS A 174 12.29 -15.05 -21.58
CA LYS A 174 10.89 -14.77 -21.22
C LYS A 174 10.55 -13.32 -21.54
N GLU A 175 9.36 -13.10 -22.05
CA GLU A 175 8.80 -11.75 -22.18
C GLU A 175 8.47 -11.17 -20.80
N ALA A 176 8.54 -9.83 -20.70
CA ALA A 176 8.22 -9.15 -19.43
C ALA A 176 6.71 -9.20 -19.17
N GLU A 177 6.34 -9.72 -18.03
CA GLU A 177 4.98 -9.68 -17.50
C GLU A 177 4.87 -8.51 -16.52
N TYR A 178 4.19 -7.44 -16.93
CA TYR A 178 3.97 -6.28 -16.08
C TYR A 178 2.73 -6.49 -15.23
N ASN A 179 2.87 -6.30 -13.92
CA ASN A 179 1.73 -6.26 -13.01
C ASN A 179 1.20 -4.81 -12.91
N PRO A 180 0.05 -4.48 -13.51
CA PRO A 180 -0.49 -3.12 -13.47
C PRO A 180 -0.81 -2.64 -12.04
N ALA A 181 -1.16 -3.53 -11.13
CA ALA A 181 -1.46 -3.21 -9.73
C ALA A 181 -0.28 -2.54 -8.99
N VAL A 182 0.97 -2.73 -9.47
CA VAL A 182 2.16 -2.09 -8.88
C VAL A 182 2.20 -0.58 -9.14
N ILE A 183 1.63 -0.12 -10.26
CA ILE A 183 1.68 1.27 -10.74
C ILE A 183 0.30 1.92 -10.85
N GLU A 184 -0.77 1.19 -10.67
CA GLU A 184 -2.08 1.77 -10.44
C GLU A 184 -2.00 2.57 -9.16
N GLU A 185 -2.49 3.83 -9.22
CA GLU A 185 -2.72 4.58 -8.00
C GLU A 185 -3.54 3.67 -7.10
N GLN A 186 -2.91 3.05 -6.13
CA GLN A 186 -3.64 2.71 -4.93
C GLN A 186 -4.12 4.09 -4.45
N LYS A 187 -5.34 4.45 -4.83
CA LYS A 187 -6.10 5.48 -4.14
C LYS A 187 -5.83 5.15 -2.71
N SER A 188 -5.10 6.04 -2.02
CA SER A 188 -4.63 5.80 -0.66
C SER A 188 -5.70 5.02 0.07
N THR A 189 -5.58 3.74 0.02
CA THR A 189 -6.21 2.81 0.91
C THR A 189 -5.36 2.92 2.18
N THR A 190 -5.71 3.89 2.93
CA THR A 190 -6.67 3.57 4.00
C THR A 190 -7.48 2.44 3.48
N VAL A 191 -7.01 1.23 3.75
CA VAL A 191 -7.57 -0.07 3.39
C VAL A 191 -9.08 0.06 3.21
N GLN A 192 -9.51 0.04 1.93
CA GLN A 192 -10.90 -0.06 1.57
C GLN A 192 -10.97 -1.04 0.41
N SER A 193 -11.05 -2.32 0.72
CA SER A 193 -11.85 -3.22 -0.07
C SER A 193 -13.28 -2.70 0.01
N ASP A 194 -14.01 -2.57 -1.09
CA ASP A 194 -15.41 -2.08 -1.10
C ASP A 194 -16.33 -2.96 -0.22
N ASP A 195 -15.95 -4.19 0.08
CA ASP A 195 -16.60 -5.04 1.08
C ASP A 195 -16.24 -4.67 2.55
N ASP A 196 -15.05 -4.09 2.82
CA ASP A 196 -14.64 -3.65 4.15
C ASP A 196 -15.15 -2.24 4.50
N LEU A 197 -15.57 -1.43 3.52
CA LEU A 197 -16.11 -0.09 3.76
C LEU A 197 -17.39 -0.12 4.59
N GLY A 198 -18.24 -1.10 4.35
CA GLY A 198 -19.45 -1.32 5.16
C GLY A 198 -19.12 -1.76 6.58
N GLU A 199 -18.19 -2.69 6.75
CA GLU A 199 -17.80 -3.23 8.07
C GLU A 199 -16.97 -2.24 8.89
N ASP A 200 -16.05 -1.46 8.30
CA ASP A 200 -15.26 -0.47 9.04
C ASP A 200 -16.08 0.77 9.38
N GLU A 201 -17.03 1.21 8.54
CA GLU A 201 -17.94 2.32 8.87
C GLU A 201 -18.90 1.91 9.99
N GLU A 202 -19.41 0.68 9.98
CA GLU A 202 -20.23 0.14 11.07
C GLU A 202 -19.41 -0.07 12.34
N LEU A 203 -18.15 -0.51 12.20
CA LEU A 203 -17.21 -0.63 13.31
C LEU A 203 -16.84 0.72 13.91
N ILE A 204 -16.64 1.75 13.11
CA ILE A 204 -16.37 3.14 13.57
C ILE A 204 -17.60 3.68 14.30
N LYS A 205 -18.81 3.50 13.73
CA LYS A 205 -20.06 3.88 14.40
C LYS A 205 -20.23 3.17 15.74
N THR A 206 -19.94 1.86 15.77
CA THR A 206 -20.01 1.05 17.00
C THR A 206 -18.94 1.44 18.00
N ALA A 207 -17.70 1.72 17.56
CA ALA A 207 -16.62 2.19 18.39
C ALA A 207 -16.93 3.56 19.01
N THR A 208 -17.49 4.48 18.22
CA THR A 208 -17.95 5.80 18.66
C THR A 208 -19.02 5.65 19.75
N ASP A 209 -20.05 4.86 19.50
CA ASP A 209 -21.15 4.62 20.47
C ASP A 209 -20.61 4.03 21.80
N LEU A 210 -19.69 3.07 21.71
CA LEU A 210 -19.05 2.46 22.88
C LEU A 210 -18.20 3.46 23.68
N VAL A 211 -17.37 4.27 23.01
CA VAL A 211 -16.48 5.24 23.65
C VAL A 211 -17.29 6.36 24.28
N VAL A 212 -18.26 6.93 23.57
CA VAL A 212 -19.10 8.03 24.08
C VAL A 212 -19.99 7.57 25.22
N ARG A 213 -20.67 6.42 25.10
CA ARG A 213 -21.53 5.91 26.19
C ARG A 213 -20.75 5.47 27.42
N SER A 214 -19.54 4.91 27.26
CA SER A 214 -18.70 4.52 28.39
C SER A 214 -17.91 5.69 28.98
N GLN A 215 -17.80 6.81 28.30
CA GLN A 215 -16.94 7.95 28.64
C GLN A 215 -15.48 7.51 28.92
N LEU A 216 -15.02 6.50 28.15
CA LEU A 216 -13.71 5.89 28.32
C LEU A 216 -13.02 5.65 26.97
N GLY A 217 -12.04 6.49 26.63
CA GLY A 217 -11.22 6.37 25.42
C GLY A 217 -10.11 5.32 25.56
N SER A 218 -10.47 4.04 25.69
CA SER A 218 -9.51 2.96 25.95
C SER A 218 -9.41 1.98 24.78
N THR A 219 -8.21 1.89 24.16
CA THR A 219 -7.88 0.92 23.11
C THR A 219 -8.16 -0.52 23.57
N SER A 220 -7.80 -0.85 24.82
CA SER A 220 -8.05 -2.19 25.39
C SER A 220 -9.54 -2.49 25.58
N MET A 221 -10.37 -1.48 25.80
CA MET A 221 -11.82 -1.62 25.87
C MET A 221 -12.39 -1.92 24.49
N LEU A 222 -11.99 -1.17 23.47
CA LEU A 222 -12.40 -1.41 22.08
C LEU A 222 -11.98 -2.81 21.60
N GLN A 223 -10.73 -3.21 21.84
CA GLN A 223 -10.23 -4.53 21.50
C GLN A 223 -11.12 -5.66 22.06
N ARG A 224 -11.49 -5.57 23.33
CA ARG A 224 -12.33 -6.58 23.97
C ARG A 224 -13.79 -6.57 23.51
N LYS A 225 -14.36 -5.37 23.32
CA LYS A 225 -15.79 -5.22 23.00
C LYS A 225 -16.07 -5.50 21.53
N LEU A 226 -15.21 -5.06 20.62
CA LEU A 226 -15.34 -5.25 19.18
C LEU A 226 -14.66 -6.55 18.70
N ARG A 227 -13.91 -7.24 19.57
CA ARG A 227 -13.12 -8.46 19.25
C ARG A 227 -12.14 -8.24 18.10
N VAL A 228 -11.53 -7.07 18.03
CA VAL A 228 -10.53 -6.70 17.02
C VAL A 228 -9.11 -6.79 17.58
N GLY A 229 -8.12 -6.92 16.71
CA GLY A 229 -6.71 -6.91 17.10
C GLY A 229 -6.26 -5.56 17.65
N PHE A 230 -5.12 -5.53 18.36
CA PHE A 230 -4.59 -4.31 18.99
C PHE A 230 -4.34 -3.19 17.98
N ALA A 231 -3.79 -3.51 16.81
CA ALA A 231 -3.53 -2.55 15.75
C ALA A 231 -4.82 -1.92 15.19
N ARG A 232 -5.88 -2.73 14.99
CA ARG A 232 -7.19 -2.24 14.50
C ARG A 232 -7.89 -1.39 15.57
N ALA A 233 -7.83 -1.78 16.85
CA ALA A 233 -8.34 -0.97 17.95
C ALA A 233 -7.60 0.36 18.12
N GLY A 234 -6.27 0.37 17.90
CA GLY A 234 -5.47 1.59 17.88
C GLY A 234 -5.90 2.53 16.75
N ARG A 235 -6.05 2.01 15.54
CA ARG A 235 -6.51 2.78 14.37
C ARG A 235 -7.91 3.37 14.59
N LEU A 236 -8.84 2.62 15.16
CA LEU A 236 -10.17 3.15 15.52
C LEU A 236 -10.06 4.33 16.48
N MET A 237 -9.18 4.25 17.50
CA MET A 237 -8.94 5.35 18.42
C MET A 237 -8.35 6.60 17.74
N ASP A 238 -7.47 6.43 16.75
CA ASP A 238 -6.87 7.53 15.99
C ASP A 238 -7.91 8.19 15.05
N ILE A 239 -8.83 7.42 14.49
CA ILE A 239 -9.97 7.95 13.73
C ILE A 239 -10.90 8.75 14.65
N LEU A 240 -11.22 8.26 15.84
CA LEU A 240 -12.04 8.96 16.81
C LEU A 240 -11.38 10.27 17.29
N GLU A 241 -10.04 10.32 17.38
CA GLU A 241 -9.28 11.54 17.66
C GLU A 241 -9.41 12.53 16.49
N SER A 242 -9.23 12.09 15.26
CA SER A 242 -9.38 12.95 14.07
C SER A 242 -10.79 13.53 13.92
N GLN A 243 -11.79 12.81 14.40
CA GLN A 243 -13.19 13.27 14.45
C GLN A 243 -13.51 14.16 15.67
N GLY A 244 -12.54 14.39 16.56
CA GLY A 244 -12.71 15.19 17.76
C GLY A 244 -13.60 14.55 18.84
N ILE A 245 -13.75 13.23 18.80
CA ILE A 245 -14.52 12.46 19.80
C ILE A 245 -13.70 12.17 21.05
N VAL A 246 -12.39 11.91 20.86
CA VAL A 246 -11.44 11.70 21.94
C VAL A 246 -10.26 12.64 21.82
N GLY A 247 -9.61 12.94 22.92
CA GLY A 247 -8.38 13.73 23.01
C GLY A 247 -7.13 12.95 22.57
N PRO A 248 -5.96 13.64 22.49
CA PRO A 248 -4.70 13.04 22.05
C PRO A 248 -4.23 11.93 22.98
N SER A 249 -3.37 11.04 22.45
CA SER A 249 -2.80 9.95 23.22
C SER A 249 -1.81 10.45 24.27
N GLU A 250 -2.03 10.11 25.53
CA GLU A 250 -1.11 10.37 26.65
C GLU A 250 -0.37 9.09 27.12
N GLY A 251 0.11 8.30 26.18
CA GLY A 251 0.84 7.05 26.45
C GLY A 251 -0.10 5.89 26.82
N SER A 252 0.08 5.29 28.01
CA SER A 252 -0.70 4.10 28.42
C SER A 252 -2.04 4.43 29.09
N LYS A 253 -2.37 5.69 29.29
CA LYS A 253 -3.65 6.11 29.88
C LYS A 253 -4.77 6.08 28.84
N ALA A 254 -6.00 5.88 29.32
CA ALA A 254 -7.17 6.05 28.47
C ALA A 254 -7.30 7.53 28.06
N ARG A 255 -7.62 7.78 26.77
CA ARG A 255 -7.83 9.12 26.23
C ARG A 255 -9.09 9.75 26.80
N GLU A 256 -9.09 11.05 27.01
CA GLU A 256 -10.26 11.79 27.43
C GLU A 256 -11.33 11.80 26.33
N VAL A 257 -12.61 11.63 26.70
CA VAL A 257 -13.72 11.72 25.74
C VAL A 257 -14.21 13.17 25.74
N LEU A 258 -14.18 13.82 24.57
CA LEU A 258 -14.43 15.24 24.39
C LEU A 258 -15.92 15.57 24.14
N ILE A 259 -16.74 14.56 23.86
CA ILE A 259 -18.16 14.72 23.52
C ILE A 259 -19.01 14.04 24.60
N THR A 260 -20.07 14.73 25.03
CA THR A 260 -21.05 14.17 25.95
C THR A 260 -22.04 13.25 25.22
N VAL A 261 -22.70 12.36 25.98
CA VAL A 261 -23.72 11.46 25.42
C VAL A 261 -24.87 12.25 24.79
N GLU A 262 -25.26 13.35 25.42
CA GLU A 262 -26.37 14.20 24.95
C GLU A 262 -26.04 14.90 23.61
N GLU A 263 -24.83 15.42 23.46
CA GLU A 263 -24.34 16.03 22.21
C GLU A 263 -24.24 15.01 21.08
N TYR A 264 -23.84 13.79 21.38
CA TYR A 264 -23.73 12.70 20.42
C TYR A 264 -25.12 12.25 19.92
N GLU A 265 -26.09 12.08 20.83
CA GLU A 265 -27.45 11.70 20.46
C GLU A 265 -28.16 12.76 19.62
N THR A 266 -27.92 14.03 19.89
CA THR A 266 -28.44 15.14 19.08
C THR A 266 -27.88 15.10 17.64
N LYS A 267 -26.56 14.97 17.50
CA LYS A 267 -25.91 14.86 16.17
C LYS A 267 -26.33 13.62 15.39
N LYS A 268 -26.61 12.53 16.08
CA LYS A 268 -27.04 11.27 15.44
C LYS A 268 -28.46 11.42 14.87
N ASN A 269 -29.38 12.06 15.58
CA ASN A 269 -30.74 12.33 15.10
C ASN A 269 -30.76 13.26 13.89
N ASP A 270 -29.95 14.32 13.88
CA ASP A 270 -29.83 15.24 12.75
C ASP A 270 -29.28 14.55 11.49
N ASN A 271 -28.32 13.64 11.62
CA ASN A 271 -27.78 12.87 10.50
C ASN A 271 -28.79 11.83 9.95
N ASP A 272 -29.54 11.15 10.82
CA ASP A 272 -30.56 10.19 10.40
C ASP A 272 -31.72 10.86 9.64
N GLU A 273 -32.07 12.10 9.96
CA GLU A 273 -33.06 12.89 9.20
C GLU A 273 -32.53 13.34 7.84
N GLN A 274 -31.25 13.74 7.75
CA GLN A 274 -30.63 14.11 6.47
C GLN A 274 -30.48 12.89 5.54
N THR A 275 -30.07 11.75 6.05
CA THR A 275 -29.93 10.51 5.24
C THR A 275 -31.29 10.08 4.66
N LYS A 276 -32.35 10.11 5.44
CA LYS A 276 -33.72 9.81 4.96
C LYS A 276 -34.23 10.80 3.91
N PHE A 277 -33.78 12.04 3.95
CA PHE A 277 -34.14 13.02 2.94
C PHE A 277 -33.39 12.76 1.62
N TYR A 278 -32.10 12.44 1.66
CA TYR A 278 -31.32 12.09 0.47
C TYR A 278 -31.79 10.79 -0.19
N ASP A 279 -32.14 9.78 0.57
CA ASP A 279 -32.68 8.53 0.03
C ASP A 279 -34.01 8.74 -0.71
N LYS A 280 -34.90 9.59 -0.19
CA LYS A 280 -36.13 9.96 -0.87
C LYS A 280 -35.93 10.76 -2.15
N VAL A 281 -34.91 11.63 -2.19
CA VAL A 281 -34.57 12.38 -3.40
C VAL A 281 -34.03 11.45 -4.48
N LYS A 282 -33.19 10.49 -4.10
CA LYS A 282 -32.60 9.51 -5.01
C LYS A 282 -33.67 8.58 -5.62
N GLU A 283 -34.60 8.07 -4.81
CA GLU A 283 -35.72 7.27 -5.30
C GLU A 283 -36.57 8.05 -6.31
N SER A 284 -36.79 9.36 -6.09
CA SER A 284 -37.56 10.20 -7.03
C SER A 284 -36.79 10.54 -8.32
N GLU A 285 -35.45 10.56 -8.30
CA GLU A 285 -34.61 10.74 -9.49
C GLU A 285 -34.57 9.46 -10.34
N GLU A 286 -34.46 8.29 -9.74
CA GLU A 286 -34.52 6.99 -10.42
C GLU A 286 -35.88 6.72 -11.07
N GLU A 287 -36.98 7.07 -10.39
CA GLU A 287 -38.33 6.97 -11.01
C GLU A 287 -38.51 7.91 -12.22
N ASN A 288 -37.90 9.11 -12.18
CA ASN A 288 -37.95 10.04 -13.33
C ASN A 288 -37.06 9.56 -14.52
N GLU A 289 -35.87 8.97 -14.27
CA GLU A 289 -35.07 8.39 -15.36
C GLU A 289 -35.78 7.22 -16.04
N ILE A 290 -36.42 6.33 -15.29
CA ILE A 290 -37.22 5.23 -15.84
C ILE A 290 -38.40 5.73 -16.69
N LEU A 291 -38.99 6.87 -16.30
CA LEU A 291 -40.10 7.48 -17.05
C LEU A 291 -39.63 8.11 -18.37
N VAL A 292 -38.45 8.74 -18.36
CA VAL A 292 -37.85 9.34 -19.56
C VAL A 292 -37.47 8.27 -20.59
N ASP A 293 -36.87 7.15 -20.13
CA ASP A 293 -36.52 6.02 -20.98
C ASP A 293 -37.77 5.36 -21.60
N LYS A 294 -38.87 5.23 -20.88
CA LYS A 294 -40.14 4.73 -21.43
C LYS A 294 -40.73 5.65 -22.48
N ILE A 295 -40.68 6.97 -22.29
CA ILE A 295 -41.18 7.94 -23.27
C ILE A 295 -40.34 7.94 -24.55
N GLN A 296 -39.00 7.70 -24.42
CA GLN A 296 -38.10 7.58 -25.58
C GLN A 296 -38.37 6.30 -26.38
N LEU A 297 -38.59 5.17 -25.72
CA LEU A 297 -38.93 3.90 -26.34
C LEU A 297 -40.29 3.91 -27.07
N ASP A 298 -41.29 4.62 -26.53
CA ASP A 298 -42.61 4.78 -27.19
C ASP A 298 -42.53 5.74 -28.39
N ASN A 299 -41.65 6.73 -28.37
CA ASN A 299 -41.43 7.62 -29.54
C ASN A 299 -40.67 6.92 -30.67
N ASP A 300 -39.70 6.05 -30.36
CA ASP A 300 -38.95 5.29 -31.37
C ASP A 300 -39.82 4.21 -32.03
N ASN A 301 -40.75 3.60 -31.31
CA ASN A 301 -41.72 2.65 -31.89
C ASN A 301 -42.76 3.32 -32.78
N ASN A 302 -43.25 4.54 -32.47
CA ASN A 302 -44.16 5.27 -33.31
C ASN A 302 -43.51 5.76 -34.63
N ASN A 303 -42.18 6.02 -34.60
CA ASN A 303 -41.46 6.49 -35.79
C ASN A 303 -41.13 5.36 -36.77
N THR A 304 -41.18 4.09 -36.35
CA THR A 304 -41.01 2.92 -37.21
C THR A 304 -42.28 2.52 -37.91
N ASP A 305 -43.44 2.77 -37.32
CA ASP A 305 -44.74 2.47 -37.95
C ASP A 305 -45.08 3.46 -39.11
N GLU A 306 -44.68 4.72 -39.00
CA GLU A 306 -44.86 5.69 -40.10
C GLU A 306 -43.94 5.44 -41.30
N LEU A 307 -42.80 4.85 -41.14
CA LEU A 307 -41.88 4.49 -42.24
C LEU A 307 -42.34 3.26 -43.03
N PHE A 308 -43.10 2.37 -42.42
CA PHE A 308 -43.63 1.18 -43.11
C PHE A 308 -44.91 1.51 -43.93
N GLU A 309 -45.71 2.53 -43.58
CA GLU A 309 -46.87 2.95 -44.36
C GLU A 309 -46.45 3.74 -45.63
N GLU A 310 -45.34 4.46 -45.66
CA GLU A 310 -44.85 5.16 -46.87
C GLU A 310 -44.24 4.19 -47.91
N GLU A 311 -43.67 3.05 -47.58
CA GLU A 311 -43.13 2.08 -48.54
C GLU A 311 -44.21 1.21 -49.22
N GLU A 312 -45.38 0.99 -48.62
CA GLU A 312 -46.52 0.29 -49.27
C GLU A 312 -47.27 1.14 -50.29
N GLU A 313 -47.27 2.48 -50.21
CA GLU A 313 -47.89 3.34 -51.20
C GLU A 313 -47.05 3.54 -52.47
N GLU A 314 -45.73 3.41 -52.44
CA GLU A 314 -44.87 3.50 -53.66
C GLU A 314 -44.85 2.21 -54.49
N GLU A 315 -45.12 1.02 -53.98
CA GLU A 315 -45.21 -0.23 -54.77
C GLU A 315 -46.56 -0.42 -55.48
N SER A 316 -47.57 0.37 -55.16
CA SER A 316 -48.89 0.25 -55.79
C SER A 316 -49.09 1.14 -57.04
N GLN A 317 -48.05 1.91 -57.49
CA GLN A 317 -48.12 2.86 -58.62
C GLN A 317 -47.10 2.54 -59.75
N THR A 318 -46.62 1.26 -59.88
CA THR A 318 -45.79 0.90 -61.02
C THR A 318 -46.40 -0.31 -61.79
#